data_b916d56c862f02e1bf866a59e9ae2632
#
_entry.id   b916d56c862f02e1bf866a59e9ae2632
#
_cell.length_a   1.000
_cell.length_b   1.000
_cell.length_c   1.000
_cell.angle_alpha   90.00
_cell.angle_beta   90.00
_cell.angle_gamma   90.00
#
_symmetry.space_group_name_H-M   'P 1'
#
loop_
_entity.id
_entity.type
_entity.pdbx_description
1 polymer ?
#
loop_
_entity_poly.entity_id
_entity_poly.type
_entity_poly.pdbx_seq_one_letter_code
_entity_poly.pdbx_strand_id
1 'polypeptide(L)'
;MSHSDLPAPCPAFYGNPLTEVYRDQWLLAVHKPAGLLVHRSPIDRHETEFALQYARAMNAGEHVYPVHRLDRPTSGLLVFARDPNTASVLGKALMAGAVQKSYLAMVRGWPQQEGVINHPLREHPTDRRCKDEPQPIRDALTRYRRLATTEIPVAIEGYPVSRYSLVALHPATGRKHQLRRHMQHISHPIIGDTNYGRTKHNHYFAQTFGHSRLMLAATAMVFTHPVTGTTLKLRAEPDASFMQVLSIFGDILATRGSLP
;
A
#
# COMPACT_ATOMS: atom_id res chain seq x y z
N MET A 1 -21.62 -31.90 -18.35
CA MET A 1 -21.19 -30.86 -17.36
C MET A 1 -20.21 -31.54 -16.43
N SER A 2 -18.91 -31.34 -16.64
CA SER A 2 -17.85 -32.07 -15.91
C SER A 2 -17.53 -31.34 -14.59
N HIS A 3 -17.59 -32.12 -13.52
CA HIS A 3 -17.23 -31.73 -12.15
C HIS A 3 -15.70 -31.60 -11.99
N SER A 4 -15.09 -30.50 -12.46
CA SER A 4 -13.64 -30.29 -12.27
C SER A 4 -13.19 -28.87 -11.90
N ASP A 5 -14.09 -28.03 -11.37
CA ASP A 5 -13.74 -26.69 -10.89
C ASP A 5 -13.89 -26.51 -9.38
N LEU A 6 -13.51 -27.53 -8.59
CA LEU A 6 -13.24 -27.30 -7.17
C LEU A 6 -11.89 -26.56 -7.06
N PRO A 7 -11.83 -25.40 -6.35
CA PRO A 7 -10.55 -24.75 -6.10
C PRO A 7 -9.64 -25.72 -5.36
N ALA A 8 -8.37 -25.78 -5.79
CA ALA A 8 -7.36 -26.60 -5.14
C ALA A 8 -7.40 -26.40 -3.63
N PRO A 9 -7.26 -27.47 -2.83
CA PRO A 9 -7.22 -27.34 -1.37
C PRO A 9 -6.16 -26.34 -0.97
N CYS A 10 -6.52 -25.47 -0.02
CA CYS A 10 -5.61 -24.49 0.53
C CYS A 10 -4.35 -25.18 1.03
N PRO A 11 -3.13 -24.84 0.59
CA PRO A 11 -1.92 -25.49 1.09
C PRO A 11 -1.89 -25.33 2.60
N ALA A 12 -1.35 -26.34 3.31
CA ALA A 12 -1.18 -26.31 4.75
C ALA A 12 -0.20 -25.18 5.10
N PHE A 13 -0.74 -24.01 5.49
CA PHE A 13 0.05 -22.82 5.76
C PHE A 13 0.80 -22.95 7.07
N TYR A 14 2.12 -22.94 7.01
CA TYR A 14 2.97 -22.63 8.15
C TYR A 14 2.88 -21.12 8.44
N GLY A 15 1.88 -20.75 9.27
CA GLY A 15 1.64 -19.39 9.70
C GLY A 15 0.92 -18.50 8.65
N ASN A 16 -0.17 -17.86 9.07
CA ASN A 16 -0.85 -16.86 8.21
C ASN A 16 -0.04 -15.54 8.24
N PRO A 17 0.43 -15.01 7.09
CA PRO A 17 1.17 -13.77 7.05
C PRO A 17 0.30 -12.53 7.28
N LEU A 18 -1.04 -12.66 7.28
CA LEU A 18 -1.98 -11.58 7.56
C LEU A 18 -2.24 -11.50 9.06
N THR A 19 -2.22 -10.29 9.60
CA THR A 19 -2.67 -10.01 10.97
C THR A 19 -4.04 -9.36 10.93
N GLU A 20 -4.98 -9.85 11.71
CA GLU A 20 -6.31 -9.25 11.82
C GLU A 20 -6.23 -7.88 12.50
N VAL A 21 -6.88 -6.89 11.91
CA VAL A 21 -7.00 -5.52 12.42
C VAL A 21 -8.41 -5.24 12.93
N TYR A 22 -9.39 -5.76 12.21
CA TYR A 22 -10.80 -5.60 12.55
C TYR A 22 -11.63 -6.70 11.92
N ARG A 23 -12.68 -7.14 12.62
CA ARG A 23 -13.66 -8.08 12.10
C ARG A 23 -15.03 -7.77 12.66
N ASP A 24 -16.03 -7.86 11.80
CA ASP A 24 -17.43 -7.97 12.17
C ASP A 24 -18.16 -8.96 11.25
N GLN A 25 -19.49 -8.92 11.24
CA GLN A 25 -20.31 -9.81 10.39
C GLN A 25 -20.08 -9.54 8.90
N TRP A 26 -19.72 -8.33 8.49
CA TRP A 26 -19.69 -7.89 7.08
C TRP A 26 -18.30 -7.55 6.56
N LEU A 27 -17.36 -7.28 7.42
CA LEU A 27 -16.02 -6.82 7.06
C LEU A 27 -14.92 -7.65 7.75
N LEU A 28 -13.83 -7.83 7.04
CA LEU A 28 -12.55 -8.32 7.57
C LEU A 28 -11.46 -7.34 7.12
N ALA A 29 -10.82 -6.68 8.07
CA ALA A 29 -9.65 -5.85 7.80
C ALA A 29 -8.40 -6.51 8.36
N VAL A 30 -7.34 -6.51 7.56
CA VAL A 30 -6.08 -7.17 7.89
C VAL A 30 -4.89 -6.26 7.61
N HIS A 31 -3.79 -6.50 8.28
CA HIS A 31 -2.48 -5.99 7.89
C HIS A 31 -1.85 -6.96 6.87
N LYS A 32 -1.59 -6.50 5.67
CA LYS A 32 -0.89 -7.23 4.61
C LYS A 32 0.61 -6.94 4.69
N PRO A 33 1.50 -7.93 4.75
CA PRO A 33 2.94 -7.69 4.67
C PRO A 33 3.36 -7.18 3.29
N ALA A 34 4.52 -6.52 3.22
CA ALA A 34 5.17 -6.22 1.95
C ALA A 34 5.54 -7.51 1.20
N GLY A 35 5.51 -7.47 -0.13
CA GLY A 35 5.86 -8.62 -0.97
C GLY A 35 4.70 -9.57 -1.33
N LEU A 36 3.61 -9.59 -0.55
CA LEU A 36 2.43 -10.42 -0.82
C LEU A 36 1.48 -9.74 -1.82
N LEU A 37 1.05 -10.47 -2.85
CA LEU A 37 0.01 -10.04 -3.78
C LEU A 37 -1.38 -10.12 -3.13
N VAL A 38 -2.31 -9.25 -3.53
CA VAL A 38 -3.70 -9.32 -3.03
C VAL A 38 -4.47 -10.46 -3.68
N HIS A 39 -4.39 -10.60 -5.00
CA HIS A 39 -5.07 -11.63 -5.78
C HIS A 39 -4.22 -12.00 -7.00
N ARG A 40 -4.53 -13.15 -7.60
CA ARG A 40 -3.87 -13.62 -8.83
C ARG A 40 -4.14 -12.65 -9.98
N SER A 41 -3.11 -12.37 -10.78
CA SER A 41 -3.26 -11.63 -12.02
C SER A 41 -2.65 -12.41 -13.21
N PRO A 42 -3.06 -12.12 -14.46
CA PRO A 42 -2.44 -12.74 -15.63
C PRO A 42 -0.94 -12.48 -15.76
N ILE A 43 -0.44 -11.40 -15.11
CA ILE A 43 0.98 -11.01 -15.13
C ILE A 43 1.78 -11.86 -14.15
N ASP A 44 1.18 -12.26 -13.02
CA ASP A 44 1.83 -12.93 -11.89
C ASP A 44 1.47 -14.44 -11.84
N ARG A 45 1.53 -15.12 -13.00
CA ARG A 45 1.09 -16.52 -13.16
C ARG A 45 1.90 -17.52 -12.31
N HIS A 46 3.13 -17.19 -11.98
CA HIS A 46 4.04 -18.05 -11.23
C HIS A 46 3.87 -17.92 -9.71
N GLU A 47 3.13 -16.93 -9.25
CA GLU A 47 2.86 -16.74 -7.83
C GLU A 47 1.72 -17.67 -7.39
N THR A 48 1.90 -18.27 -6.24
CA THR A 48 0.95 -19.24 -5.67
C THR A 48 0.26 -18.72 -4.42
N GLU A 49 0.80 -17.67 -3.80
CA GLU A 49 0.33 -17.13 -2.53
C GLU A 49 -0.25 -15.72 -2.70
N PHE A 50 -1.47 -15.54 -2.17
CA PHE A 50 -2.21 -14.28 -2.29
C PHE A 50 -2.94 -13.96 -0.98
N ALA A 51 -3.02 -12.70 -0.61
CA ALA A 51 -3.73 -12.26 0.59
C ALA A 51 -5.20 -12.74 0.61
N LEU A 52 -5.84 -12.83 -0.55
CA LEU A 52 -7.21 -13.34 -0.67
C LEU A 52 -7.37 -14.78 -0.16
N GLN A 53 -6.38 -15.66 -0.40
CA GLN A 53 -6.43 -17.05 0.08
C GLN A 53 -6.32 -17.10 1.60
N TYR A 54 -5.39 -16.33 2.17
CA TYR A 54 -5.20 -16.22 3.61
C TYR A 54 -6.40 -15.58 4.31
N ALA A 55 -7.00 -14.55 3.70
CA ALA A 55 -8.21 -13.92 4.23
C ALA A 55 -9.41 -14.88 4.23
N ARG A 56 -9.54 -15.75 3.20
CA ARG A 56 -10.55 -16.83 3.19
C ARG A 56 -10.32 -17.83 4.31
N ALA A 57 -9.07 -18.27 4.52
CA ALA A 57 -8.74 -19.15 5.64
C ALA A 57 -9.11 -18.53 6.99
N MET A 58 -8.86 -17.23 7.18
CA MET A 58 -9.29 -16.49 8.36
C MET A 58 -10.82 -16.41 8.48
N ASN A 59 -11.57 -16.49 7.37
CA ASN A 59 -13.01 -16.45 7.31
C ASN A 59 -13.65 -17.84 7.27
N ALA A 60 -13.08 -18.81 7.99
CA ALA A 60 -13.54 -20.19 8.05
C ALA A 60 -13.66 -20.89 6.67
N GLY A 61 -12.86 -20.46 5.69
CA GLY A 61 -12.90 -20.98 4.31
C GLY A 61 -13.96 -20.31 3.41
N GLU A 62 -14.84 -19.49 3.96
CA GLU A 62 -15.88 -18.79 3.21
C GLU A 62 -15.28 -17.69 2.30
N HIS A 63 -16.03 -17.36 1.26
CA HIS A 63 -15.63 -16.29 0.34
C HIS A 63 -15.51 -14.95 1.03
N VAL A 64 -14.44 -14.20 0.67
CA VAL A 64 -14.28 -12.78 0.98
C VAL A 64 -13.98 -12.02 -0.31
N TYR A 65 -14.38 -10.76 -0.36
CA TYR A 65 -14.33 -9.91 -1.54
C TYR A 65 -13.40 -8.72 -1.28
N PRO A 66 -12.27 -8.61 -1.99
CA PRO A 66 -11.38 -7.46 -1.83
C PRO A 66 -12.10 -6.19 -2.32
N VAL A 67 -12.27 -5.21 -1.45
CA VAL A 67 -12.92 -3.92 -1.80
C VAL A 67 -11.94 -2.93 -2.40
N HIS A 68 -10.66 -3.10 -2.14
CA HIS A 68 -9.55 -2.37 -2.76
C HIS A 68 -8.32 -3.27 -2.87
N ARG A 69 -7.27 -2.72 -3.44
CA ARG A 69 -5.99 -3.44 -3.56
C ARG A 69 -4.83 -2.58 -3.08
N LEU A 70 -3.79 -3.24 -2.59
CA LEU A 70 -2.47 -2.69 -2.40
C LEU A 70 -1.52 -3.28 -3.45
N ASP A 71 -0.52 -2.53 -3.86
CA ASP A 71 0.56 -3.06 -4.69
C ASP A 71 1.30 -4.17 -3.94
N ARG A 72 1.91 -5.11 -4.66
CA ARG A 72 2.69 -6.20 -4.07
C ARG A 72 3.68 -5.71 -3.00
N PRO A 73 4.54 -4.68 -3.26
CA PRO A 73 5.51 -4.23 -2.28
C PRO A 73 4.95 -3.31 -1.18
N THR A 74 3.68 -2.88 -1.28
CA THR A 74 3.03 -2.03 -0.27
C THR A 74 2.49 -2.88 0.87
N SER A 75 2.80 -2.52 2.11
CA SER A 75 2.26 -3.17 3.32
C SER A 75 1.09 -2.39 3.92
N GLY A 76 0.45 -2.95 4.94
CA GLY A 76 -0.54 -2.26 5.77
C GLY A 76 -1.98 -2.67 5.51
N LEU A 77 -2.89 -1.78 5.82
CA LEU A 77 -4.33 -2.02 5.91
C LEU A 77 -4.96 -2.45 4.58
N LEU A 78 -5.57 -3.62 4.59
CA LEU A 78 -6.33 -4.19 3.48
C LEU A 78 -7.69 -4.64 3.99
N VAL A 79 -8.76 -4.23 3.31
CA VAL A 79 -10.15 -4.49 3.72
C VAL A 79 -10.82 -5.43 2.71
N PHE A 80 -11.49 -6.44 3.23
CA PHE A 80 -12.36 -7.36 2.51
C PHE A 80 -13.79 -7.22 3.03
N ALA A 81 -14.76 -7.33 2.13
CA ALA A 81 -16.14 -7.58 2.51
C ALA A 81 -16.37 -9.09 2.64
N ARG A 82 -17.28 -9.52 3.52
CA ARG A 82 -17.62 -10.92 3.74
C ARG A 82 -18.84 -11.35 2.94
N ASP A 83 -19.49 -10.41 2.26
CA ASP A 83 -20.61 -10.68 1.34
C ASP A 83 -20.56 -9.74 0.12
N PRO A 84 -21.19 -10.10 -1.01
CA PRO A 84 -21.12 -9.33 -2.26
C PRO A 84 -21.85 -7.98 -2.20
N ASN A 85 -22.90 -7.83 -1.38
CA ASN A 85 -23.64 -6.57 -1.26
C ASN A 85 -22.78 -5.51 -0.55
N THR A 86 -22.18 -5.88 0.58
CA THR A 86 -21.20 -5.07 1.31
C THR A 86 -20.03 -4.67 0.41
N ALA A 87 -19.49 -5.60 -0.39
CA ALA A 87 -18.44 -5.33 -1.36
C ALA A 87 -18.87 -4.28 -2.40
N SER A 88 -20.08 -4.42 -2.94
CA SER A 88 -20.64 -3.50 -3.93
C SER A 88 -20.79 -2.08 -3.35
N VAL A 89 -21.38 -1.95 -2.16
CA VAL A 89 -21.61 -0.65 -1.50
C VAL A 89 -20.28 0.05 -1.22
N LEU A 90 -19.32 -0.66 -0.61
CA LEU A 90 -18.03 -0.09 -0.27
C LEU A 90 -17.18 0.19 -1.51
N GLY A 91 -17.29 -0.63 -2.55
CA GLY A 91 -16.66 -0.40 -3.85
C GLY A 91 -17.16 0.89 -4.51
N LYS A 92 -18.49 1.15 -4.48
CA LYS A 92 -19.07 2.41 -4.97
C LYS A 92 -18.58 3.61 -4.16
N ALA A 93 -18.51 3.50 -2.83
CA ALA A 93 -17.98 4.56 -1.96
C ALA A 93 -16.52 4.88 -2.27
N LEU A 94 -15.69 3.85 -2.54
CA LEU A 94 -14.29 4.03 -2.98
C LEU A 94 -14.18 4.74 -4.33
N MET A 95 -15.02 4.38 -5.29
CA MET A 95 -15.05 5.01 -6.61
C MET A 95 -15.53 6.47 -6.53
N ALA A 96 -16.47 6.78 -5.65
CA ALA A 96 -16.97 8.12 -5.39
C ALA A 96 -16.00 9.00 -4.57
N GLY A 97 -14.86 8.44 -4.10
CA GLY A 97 -13.93 9.17 -3.24
C GLY A 97 -14.40 9.41 -1.80
N ALA A 98 -15.48 8.74 -1.37
CA ALA A 98 -16.06 8.88 -0.03
C ALA A 98 -15.25 8.14 1.06
N VAL A 99 -14.23 7.39 0.68
CA VAL A 99 -13.34 6.67 1.60
C VAL A 99 -12.03 7.43 1.74
N GLN A 100 -11.73 7.89 2.94
CA GLN A 100 -10.44 8.52 3.24
C GLN A 100 -9.39 7.43 3.48
N LYS A 101 -8.24 7.57 2.85
CA LYS A 101 -7.10 6.65 2.95
C LYS A 101 -5.86 7.40 3.39
N SER A 102 -5.14 6.86 4.35
CA SER A 102 -3.88 7.41 4.81
C SER A 102 -2.76 6.40 4.62
N TYR A 103 -1.63 6.90 4.14
CA TYR A 103 -0.42 6.12 3.95
C TYR A 103 0.74 6.84 4.60
N LEU A 104 1.72 6.09 5.04
CA LEU A 104 3.00 6.57 5.50
C LEU A 104 4.06 6.17 4.47
N ALA A 105 4.93 7.11 4.10
CA ALA A 105 6.04 6.81 3.21
C ALA A 105 7.32 7.51 3.64
N MET A 106 8.45 6.84 3.44
CA MET A 106 9.76 7.46 3.53
C MET A 106 10.26 7.80 2.13
N VAL A 107 10.62 9.06 1.92
CA VAL A 107 11.01 9.59 0.62
C VAL A 107 12.41 10.20 0.64
N ARG A 108 13.05 10.26 -0.52
CA ARG A 108 14.32 10.97 -0.72
C ARG A 108 14.11 12.48 -0.70
N GLY A 109 14.99 13.19 -0.01
CA GLY A 109 15.02 14.65 0.05
C GLY A 109 13.97 15.23 1.01
N TRP A 110 13.80 16.54 0.94
CA TRP A 110 12.91 17.32 1.79
C TRP A 110 11.85 18.01 0.92
N PRO A 111 10.69 17.39 0.67
CA PRO A 111 9.57 18.05 0.01
C PRO A 111 9.09 19.25 0.87
N GLN A 112 8.27 20.11 0.30
CA GLN A 112 7.59 21.16 1.07
C GLN A 112 6.83 20.55 2.25
N GLN A 113 6.52 21.38 3.26
CA GLN A 113 5.85 20.92 4.49
C GLN A 113 4.53 20.21 4.20
N GLU A 114 3.78 20.70 3.24
CA GLU A 114 2.57 20.07 2.71
C GLU A 114 2.37 20.46 1.25
N GLY A 115 1.54 19.71 0.55
CA GLY A 115 1.26 20.01 -0.83
C GLY A 115 0.19 19.11 -1.44
N VAL A 116 -0.21 19.48 -2.65
CA VAL A 116 -1.17 18.76 -3.47
C VAL A 116 -0.49 18.40 -4.79
N ILE A 117 -0.45 17.12 -5.10
CA ILE A 117 0.03 16.62 -6.40
C ILE A 117 -1.21 16.32 -7.24
N ASN A 118 -1.53 17.25 -8.15
CA ASN A 118 -2.57 17.08 -9.15
C ASN A 118 -1.90 16.80 -10.50
N HIS A 119 -1.60 15.52 -10.74
CA HIS A 119 -0.89 15.10 -11.94
C HIS A 119 -1.58 13.87 -12.54
N PRO A 120 -2.21 14.00 -13.72
CA PRO A 120 -2.88 12.86 -14.38
C PRO A 120 -1.91 11.73 -14.69
N LEU A 121 -2.38 10.51 -14.55
CA LEU A 121 -1.56 9.32 -14.74
C LEU A 121 -2.06 8.48 -15.91
N ARG A 122 -1.14 8.14 -16.81
CA ARG A 122 -1.41 7.15 -17.85
C ARG A 122 -1.65 5.79 -17.22
N GLU A 123 -2.72 5.10 -17.60
CA GLU A 123 -3.00 3.74 -17.14
C GLU A 123 -1.93 2.77 -17.65
N HIS A 124 -1.71 1.69 -16.92
CA HIS A 124 -0.88 0.59 -17.39
C HIS A 124 -1.76 -0.44 -18.11
N PRO A 125 -1.30 -1.01 -19.21
CA PRO A 125 -2.05 -2.06 -19.88
C PRO A 125 -2.32 -3.22 -18.90
N THR A 126 -3.53 -3.73 -18.92
CA THR A 126 -3.95 -4.88 -18.11
C THR A 126 -3.50 -6.21 -18.75
N ASP A 127 -3.25 -6.20 -20.05
CA ASP A 127 -2.74 -7.33 -20.81
C ASP A 127 -1.43 -6.94 -21.52
N ARG A 128 -0.45 -7.84 -21.52
CA ARG A 128 0.82 -7.65 -22.24
C ARG A 128 0.63 -7.48 -23.75
N ARG A 129 -0.44 -8.04 -24.30
CA ARG A 129 -0.80 -7.93 -25.74
C ARG A 129 -1.21 -6.51 -26.15
N CYS A 130 -1.74 -5.73 -25.20
CA CYS A 130 -2.14 -4.33 -25.42
C CYS A 130 -1.06 -3.33 -25.01
N LYS A 131 0.20 -3.75 -24.92
CA LYS A 131 1.30 -2.90 -24.42
C LYS A 131 1.57 -1.70 -25.34
N ASP A 132 1.38 -1.89 -26.63
CA ASP A 132 1.66 -0.88 -27.65
C ASP A 132 0.43 0.01 -27.96
N GLU A 133 -0.73 -0.28 -27.37
CA GLU A 133 -1.92 0.55 -27.52
C GLU A 133 -1.83 1.81 -26.65
N PRO A 134 -2.33 2.96 -27.14
CA PRO A 134 -2.41 4.18 -26.35
C PRO A 134 -3.26 3.97 -25.10
N GLN A 135 -2.65 4.06 -23.93
CA GLN A 135 -3.37 3.89 -22.66
C GLN A 135 -3.99 5.24 -22.22
N PRO A 136 -5.24 5.25 -21.73
CA PRO A 136 -5.91 6.47 -21.30
C PRO A 136 -5.19 7.14 -20.14
N ILE A 137 -5.22 8.47 -20.16
CA ILE A 137 -4.74 9.29 -19.04
C ILE A 137 -5.94 9.57 -18.14
N ARG A 138 -5.77 9.38 -16.85
CA ARG A 138 -6.81 9.56 -15.83
C ARG A 138 -6.36 10.56 -14.78
N ASP A 139 -7.28 11.39 -14.35
CA ASP A 139 -7.03 12.32 -13.26
C ASP A 139 -6.57 11.58 -12.01
N ALA A 140 -5.56 12.13 -11.36
CA ALA A 140 -5.02 11.60 -10.14
C ALA A 140 -4.61 12.73 -9.22
N LEU A 141 -5.04 12.65 -7.94
CA LEU A 141 -4.81 13.68 -6.94
C LEU A 141 -4.36 13.03 -5.63
N THR A 142 -3.25 13.53 -5.09
CA THR A 142 -2.70 13.12 -3.78
C THR A 142 -2.35 14.36 -2.98
N ARG A 143 -2.84 14.44 -1.74
CA ARG A 143 -2.36 15.40 -0.75
C ARG A 143 -1.25 14.76 0.06
N TYR A 144 -0.25 15.54 0.44
CA TYR A 144 0.81 15.06 1.34
C TYR A 144 1.14 16.07 2.42
N ARG A 145 1.67 15.57 3.54
CA ARG A 145 2.24 16.36 4.63
C ARG A 145 3.54 15.73 5.09
N ARG A 146 4.61 16.51 5.15
CA ARG A 146 5.89 16.09 5.69
C ARG A 146 5.81 16.05 7.22
N LEU A 147 6.11 14.89 7.78
CA LEU A 147 6.03 14.64 9.21
C LEU A 147 7.37 14.85 9.90
N ALA A 148 8.46 14.37 9.29
CA ALA A 148 9.81 14.47 9.84
C ALA A 148 10.83 14.59 8.71
N THR A 149 12.02 15.10 9.04
CA THR A 149 13.17 15.15 8.14
C THR A 149 14.39 14.60 8.86
N THR A 150 15.30 14.00 8.11
CA THR A 150 16.61 13.60 8.61
C THR A 150 17.67 13.81 7.54
N GLU A 151 18.90 14.00 7.98
CA GLU A 151 20.08 14.03 7.15
C GLU A 151 21.08 13.01 7.70
N ILE A 152 21.64 12.18 6.85
CA ILE A 152 22.64 11.20 7.24
C ILE A 152 23.97 11.52 6.57
N PRO A 153 25.12 11.35 7.27
CA PRO A 153 26.46 11.71 6.76
C PRO A 153 26.99 10.61 5.83
N VAL A 154 26.22 10.29 4.79
CA VAL A 154 26.56 9.26 3.79
C VAL A 154 26.46 9.87 2.40
N ALA A 155 27.57 9.76 1.66
CA ALA A 155 27.65 10.27 0.31
C ALA A 155 26.98 9.30 -0.67
N ILE A 156 25.83 9.70 -1.24
CA ILE A 156 25.11 8.97 -2.27
C ILE A 156 24.86 9.91 -3.45
N GLU A 157 25.10 9.43 -4.65
CA GLU A 157 24.92 10.20 -5.90
C GLU A 157 25.73 11.52 -5.97
N GLY A 158 26.90 11.57 -5.33
CA GLY A 158 27.80 12.74 -5.39
C GLY A 158 27.53 13.84 -4.37
N TYR A 159 26.54 13.70 -3.51
CA TYR A 159 26.30 14.62 -2.41
C TYR A 159 26.98 14.09 -1.13
N PRO A 160 27.65 14.95 -0.31
CA PRO A 160 28.35 14.53 0.90
C PRO A 160 27.42 13.99 1.98
N VAL A 161 26.16 14.41 1.95
CA VAL A 161 25.11 14.00 2.88
C VAL A 161 23.85 13.58 2.10
N SER A 162 23.06 12.72 2.69
CA SER A 162 21.81 12.25 2.10
C SER A 162 20.61 12.63 2.98
N ARG A 163 19.58 13.19 2.34
CA ARG A 163 18.39 13.75 3.00
C ARG A 163 17.17 12.86 2.77
N TYR A 164 16.37 12.69 3.81
CA TYR A 164 15.14 11.89 3.77
C TYR A 164 14.03 12.56 4.55
N SER A 165 12.81 12.23 4.20
CA SER A 165 11.62 12.70 4.91
C SER A 165 10.64 11.56 5.13
N LEU A 166 9.95 11.60 6.27
CA LEU A 166 8.74 10.85 6.51
C LEU A 166 7.55 11.70 6.09
N VAL A 167 6.66 11.16 5.26
CA VAL A 167 5.50 11.86 4.74
C VAL A 167 4.21 11.07 4.94
N ALA A 168 3.15 11.75 5.34
CA ALA A 168 1.78 11.23 5.25
C ALA A 168 1.23 11.54 3.87
N LEU A 169 0.58 10.54 3.24
CA LEU A 169 0.01 10.64 1.91
C LEU A 169 -1.49 10.31 1.96
N HIS A 170 -2.30 11.17 1.34
CA HIS A 170 -3.77 11.05 1.32
C HIS A 170 -4.25 11.10 -0.13
N PRO A 171 -4.36 9.94 -0.81
CA PRO A 171 -4.83 9.89 -2.19
C PRO A 171 -6.35 10.08 -2.26
N ALA A 172 -6.82 11.07 -3.02
CA ALA A 172 -8.23 11.27 -3.32
C ALA A 172 -8.72 10.29 -4.42
N THR A 173 -7.82 9.84 -5.28
CA THR A 173 -8.05 8.85 -6.35
C THR A 173 -7.27 7.56 -6.05
N GLY A 174 -7.45 6.51 -6.86
CA GLY A 174 -6.79 5.21 -6.64
C GLY A 174 -6.21 4.60 -7.91
N ARG A 175 -5.32 5.32 -8.62
CA ARG A 175 -4.69 4.81 -9.85
C ARG A 175 -3.53 3.86 -9.52
N LYS A 176 -3.22 2.96 -10.44
CA LYS A 176 -2.11 2.01 -10.28
C LYS A 176 -0.80 2.75 -9.98
N HIS A 177 -0.14 2.38 -8.89
CA HIS A 177 1.11 2.96 -8.40
C HIS A 177 1.03 4.49 -8.16
N GLN A 178 -0.15 5.06 -7.90
CA GLN A 178 -0.36 6.50 -7.84
C GLN A 178 0.62 7.21 -6.90
N LEU A 179 0.68 6.79 -5.63
CA LEU A 179 1.54 7.43 -4.64
C LEU A 179 3.02 7.39 -5.03
N ARG A 180 3.47 6.27 -5.55
CA ARG A 180 4.84 6.04 -6.00
C ARG A 180 5.20 6.97 -7.17
N ARG A 181 4.31 7.08 -8.17
CA ARG A 181 4.48 7.93 -9.35
C ARG A 181 4.38 9.41 -8.99
N HIS A 182 3.45 9.79 -8.11
CA HIS A 182 3.31 11.17 -7.65
C HIS A 182 4.52 11.65 -6.88
N MET A 183 5.05 10.85 -5.95
CA MET A 183 6.25 11.22 -5.20
C MET A 183 7.49 11.31 -6.11
N GLN A 184 7.61 10.43 -7.12
CA GLN A 184 8.65 10.53 -8.14
C GLN A 184 8.48 11.79 -9.00
N HIS A 185 7.23 12.15 -9.38
CA HIS A 185 6.92 13.34 -10.18
C HIS A 185 7.40 14.63 -9.52
N ILE A 186 7.25 14.76 -8.21
CA ILE A 186 7.77 15.91 -7.45
C ILE A 186 9.24 15.75 -7.03
N SER A 187 9.99 14.80 -7.61
CA SER A 187 11.41 14.54 -7.36
C SER A 187 11.76 14.03 -5.96
N HIS A 188 10.78 13.50 -5.24
CA HIS A 188 10.94 12.88 -3.92
C HIS A 188 10.51 11.40 -3.93
N PRO A 189 11.20 10.54 -4.71
CA PRO A 189 10.80 9.13 -4.85
C PRO A 189 10.84 8.40 -3.52
N ILE A 190 9.94 7.41 -3.38
CA ILE A 190 9.84 6.58 -2.18
C ILE A 190 11.05 5.64 -2.12
N ILE A 191 11.64 5.48 -0.95
CA ILE A 191 12.76 4.58 -0.70
C ILE A 191 12.31 3.12 -0.88
N GLY A 192 13.17 2.31 -1.49
CA GLY A 192 12.88 0.91 -1.81
C GLY A 192 11.99 0.70 -3.03
N ASP A 193 11.59 1.78 -3.73
CA ASP A 193 10.84 1.65 -4.97
C ASP A 193 11.78 1.24 -6.13
N THR A 194 11.57 0.01 -6.64
CA THR A 194 12.39 -0.54 -7.74
C THR A 194 12.01 0.01 -9.12
N ASN A 195 10.81 0.56 -9.27
CA ASN A 195 10.31 1.07 -10.56
C ASN A 195 10.46 2.58 -10.70
N TYR A 196 10.25 3.32 -9.61
CA TYR A 196 10.18 4.78 -9.60
C TYR A 196 11.20 5.42 -8.67
N GLY A 197 11.97 4.61 -7.94
CA GLY A 197 12.95 5.05 -6.95
C GLY A 197 14.34 5.34 -7.53
N ARG A 198 15.29 5.53 -6.63
CA ARG A 198 16.71 5.72 -6.93
C ARG A 198 17.51 4.50 -6.47
N THR A 199 18.07 3.78 -7.42
CA THR A 199 18.75 2.49 -7.17
C THR A 199 19.86 2.59 -6.11
N LYS A 200 20.69 3.64 -6.15
CA LYS A 200 21.79 3.81 -5.19
C LYS A 200 21.28 4.00 -3.75
N HIS A 201 20.22 4.80 -3.56
CA HIS A 201 19.60 4.97 -2.26
C HIS A 201 18.94 3.66 -1.79
N ASN A 202 18.20 2.97 -2.68
CA ASN A 202 17.58 1.68 -2.35
C ASN A 202 18.62 0.65 -1.93
N HIS A 203 19.77 0.60 -2.62
CA HIS A 203 20.86 -0.30 -2.30
C HIS A 203 21.48 -0.01 -0.94
N TYR A 204 21.73 1.27 -0.65
CA TYR A 204 22.21 1.69 0.67
C TYR A 204 21.30 1.21 1.80
N PHE A 205 19.96 1.43 1.68
CA PHE A 205 19.01 0.98 2.70
C PHE A 205 18.95 -0.54 2.81
N ALA A 206 18.99 -1.26 1.69
CA ALA A 206 19.02 -2.72 1.70
C ALA A 206 20.25 -3.27 2.42
N GLN A 207 21.42 -2.68 2.20
CA GLN A 207 22.65 -3.08 2.88
C GLN A 207 22.64 -2.72 4.37
N THR A 208 22.19 -1.51 4.71
CA THR A 208 22.20 -1.01 6.09
C THR A 208 21.24 -1.80 6.99
N PHE A 209 20.06 -2.15 6.48
CA PHE A 209 19.00 -2.80 7.27
C PHE A 209 18.84 -4.30 7.00
N GLY A 210 19.64 -4.86 6.08
CA GLY A 210 19.64 -6.30 5.77
C GLY A 210 18.41 -6.79 4.98
N HIS A 211 17.57 -5.87 4.50
CA HIS A 211 16.39 -6.22 3.71
C HIS A 211 16.01 -5.12 2.72
N SER A 212 15.46 -5.54 1.58
CA SER A 212 14.85 -4.64 0.58
C SER A 212 13.35 -4.60 0.75
N ARG A 213 12.79 -3.40 0.91
CA ARG A 213 11.34 -3.20 0.90
C ARG A 213 10.98 -1.81 0.39
N LEU A 214 9.78 -1.68 -0.18
CA LEU A 214 9.18 -0.37 -0.45
C LEU A 214 8.77 0.28 0.89
N MET A 215 9.25 1.48 1.14
CA MET A 215 8.91 2.27 2.32
C MET A 215 7.59 3.01 2.12
N LEU A 216 6.51 2.23 1.88
CA LEU A 216 5.12 2.69 1.73
C LEU A 216 4.19 1.73 2.46
N ALA A 217 3.43 2.23 3.42
CA ALA A 217 2.47 1.49 4.21
C ALA A 217 1.11 2.18 4.25
N ALA A 218 0.02 1.42 4.05
CA ALA A 218 -1.35 1.89 4.28
C ALA A 218 -1.63 1.85 5.77
N THR A 219 -1.82 3.01 6.41
CA THR A 219 -1.91 3.11 7.88
C THR A 219 -3.33 3.32 8.38
N ALA A 220 -4.21 3.94 7.59
CA ALA A 220 -5.58 4.13 8.03
C ALA A 220 -6.58 4.21 6.88
N MET A 221 -7.82 3.88 7.20
CA MET A 221 -8.98 4.04 6.33
C MET A 221 -10.18 4.51 7.16
N VAL A 222 -10.87 5.54 6.67
CA VAL A 222 -12.09 6.06 7.31
C VAL A 222 -13.22 6.07 6.28
N PHE A 223 -14.33 5.44 6.63
CA PHE A 223 -15.50 5.34 5.76
C PHE A 223 -16.79 5.10 6.57
N THR A 224 -17.93 5.32 5.96
CA THR A 224 -19.22 4.93 6.51
C THR A 224 -19.40 3.42 6.36
N HIS A 225 -19.64 2.72 7.46
CA HIS A 225 -19.89 1.28 7.45
C HIS A 225 -21.11 0.95 6.59
N PRO A 226 -20.99 0.06 5.58
CA PRO A 226 -22.00 -0.12 4.53
C PRO A 226 -23.36 -0.62 5.03
N VAL A 227 -23.42 -1.25 6.22
CA VAL A 227 -24.65 -1.81 6.78
C VAL A 227 -25.14 -0.99 7.97
N THR A 228 -24.26 -0.64 8.93
CA THR A 228 -24.65 0.07 10.15
C THR A 228 -24.79 1.58 9.96
N GLY A 229 -24.23 2.15 8.89
CA GLY A 229 -24.21 3.59 8.64
C GLY A 229 -23.29 4.39 9.57
N THR A 230 -22.61 3.75 10.51
CA THR A 230 -21.69 4.41 11.44
C THR A 230 -20.35 4.70 10.79
N THR A 231 -19.63 5.74 11.25
CA THR A 231 -18.26 6.01 10.78
C THR A 231 -17.30 5.00 11.38
N LEU A 232 -16.66 4.21 10.52
CA LEU A 232 -15.62 3.26 10.90
C LEU A 232 -14.24 3.85 10.61
N LYS A 233 -13.36 3.82 11.63
CA LYS A 233 -11.97 4.29 11.55
C LYS A 233 -11.06 3.10 11.82
N LEU A 234 -10.49 2.55 10.77
CA LEU A 234 -9.53 1.45 10.84
C LEU A 234 -8.10 1.98 10.84
N ARG A 235 -7.22 1.40 11.65
CA ARG A 235 -5.79 1.72 11.69
C ARG A 235 -4.97 0.45 11.72
N ALA A 236 -3.82 0.48 11.04
CA ALA A 236 -2.83 -0.57 11.06
C ALA A 236 -1.45 0.06 11.23
N GLU A 237 -0.75 -0.32 12.27
CA GLU A 237 0.62 0.13 12.50
C GLU A 237 1.55 -0.45 11.41
N PRO A 238 2.58 0.30 10.97
CA PRO A 238 3.60 -0.23 10.11
C PRO A 238 4.30 -1.43 10.75
N ASP A 239 4.67 -2.41 9.93
CA ASP A 239 5.37 -3.62 10.41
C ASP A 239 6.78 -3.33 10.96
N ALA A 240 7.35 -4.30 11.69
CA ALA A 240 8.65 -4.15 12.35
C ALA A 240 9.77 -3.76 11.37
N SER A 241 9.78 -4.31 10.14
CA SER A 241 10.80 -3.99 9.14
C SER A 241 10.68 -2.54 8.64
N PHE A 242 9.46 -2.00 8.59
CA PHE A 242 9.24 -0.58 8.29
C PHE A 242 9.74 0.30 9.43
N MET A 243 9.36 -0.04 10.67
CA MET A 243 9.77 0.72 11.86
C MET A 243 11.29 0.70 12.07
N GLN A 244 11.95 -0.41 11.75
CA GLN A 244 13.41 -0.50 11.81
C GLN A 244 14.09 0.55 10.90
N VAL A 245 13.60 0.74 9.67
CA VAL A 245 14.14 1.77 8.77
C VAL A 245 13.83 3.18 9.28
N LEU A 246 12.66 3.39 9.90
CA LEU A 246 12.31 4.69 10.49
C LEU A 246 13.19 5.10 11.67
N SER A 247 13.97 4.20 12.25
CA SER A 247 14.92 4.54 13.33
C SER A 247 15.94 5.62 12.94
N ILE A 248 16.19 5.84 11.64
CA ILE A 248 17.04 6.94 11.17
C ILE A 248 16.51 8.34 11.51
N PHE A 249 15.23 8.46 11.85
CA PHE A 249 14.64 9.72 12.30
C PHE A 249 14.84 9.98 13.80
N GLY A 250 15.42 9.02 14.55
CA GLY A 250 15.70 9.12 15.98
C GLY A 250 14.46 9.46 16.79
N ASP A 251 14.65 10.24 17.86
CA ASP A 251 13.57 10.62 18.79
C ASP A 251 12.51 11.57 18.20
N ILE A 252 12.69 12.06 16.97
CA ILE A 252 11.72 12.92 16.29
C ILE A 252 10.34 12.24 16.18
N LEU A 253 10.32 10.91 16.11
CA LEU A 253 9.07 10.12 16.06
C LEU A 253 8.49 9.88 17.46
N ALA A 254 9.32 9.78 18.50
CA ALA A 254 8.88 9.55 19.87
C ALA A 254 8.11 10.76 20.45
N THR A 255 8.43 11.99 20.01
CA THR A 255 7.82 13.22 20.51
C THR A 255 6.49 13.59 19.87
N ARG A 256 6.03 12.87 18.82
CA ARG A 256 4.85 13.26 18.03
C ARG A 256 3.56 12.49 18.32
N GLY A 257 3.54 11.61 19.32
CA GLY A 257 2.35 10.78 19.54
C GLY A 257 2.13 9.79 18.38
N SER A 258 1.01 9.10 18.34
CA SER A 258 0.69 8.09 17.30
C SER A 258 0.90 8.63 15.88
N LEU A 259 1.56 7.84 15.04
CA LEU A 259 1.66 8.07 13.60
C LEU A 259 0.24 8.16 13.00
N PRO A 260 0.00 8.99 11.97
CA PRO A 260 -1.32 9.23 11.40
C PRO A 260 -1.94 8.01 10.72
#